data_61fdb492b3c3b08a0cbc955ca30a918c
#
_entry.id   61fdb492b3c3b08a0cbc955ca30a918c
#
_cell.length_a   1.000
_cell.length_b   1.000
_cell.length_c   1.000
_cell.angle_alpha   90.00
_cell.angle_beta   90.00
_cell.angle_gamma   90.00
#
_symmetry.space_group_name_H-M   'P 1'
#
loop_
_entity.id
_entity.type
_entity.pdbx_description
1 polymer ?
#
loop_
_entity_poly.entity_id
_entity_poly.type
_entity_poly.pdbx_seq_one_letter_code
_entity_poly.pdbx_strand_id
1 'polypeptide(L)'
;MNVAIVGASGAVGQEFLRILAERDFPIDNLVLFGSERSAGKKYTFKGKEYEVKLLQHNDDFKDIDVAFTSAGGGTSKEFAETITKYGAVMIDNSSAFRMCDDVPLVVPECNAEDALNRPRGIIANPNCTTIMMVVVLKPLEQLSHIKRIHIASYQSASGAGAAAMAELQEQYRELVNSEPVKVERFPHQLAYNVIPQIDSFTDNGYTKEEMKMFNETRKIMHSDVRCSAMCVRVSSLRSHSESVWIETERPISVEEAQKAIAAAPGCTLKDDPQNLVYPMPLETAGKDDVFVGRVRKDLADDCGLTFWLSGDQIRKGAALNAVQIAEYLYKVGDLK
;
A
#
# COMPACT_ATOMS: atom_id res chain seq x y z
N MET A 1 -9.46 -22.66 -3.11
CA MET A 1 -8.00 -22.37 -2.99
C MET A 1 -7.51 -22.58 -1.58
N ASN A 2 -6.28 -23.04 -1.43
CA ASN A 2 -5.57 -23.11 -0.15
C ASN A 2 -4.73 -21.85 0.02
N VAL A 3 -5.02 -21.06 1.05
CA VAL A 3 -4.42 -19.75 1.27
C VAL A 3 -3.56 -19.76 2.52
N ALA A 4 -2.37 -19.17 2.43
CA ALA A 4 -1.53 -18.89 3.58
C ALA A 4 -1.42 -17.38 3.84
N ILE A 5 -1.35 -16.99 5.13
CA ILE A 5 -1.02 -15.63 5.54
C ILE A 5 0.20 -15.69 6.45
N VAL A 6 1.32 -15.14 5.98
CA VAL A 6 2.58 -15.03 6.74
C VAL A 6 2.66 -13.64 7.36
N GLY A 7 2.79 -13.59 8.69
CA GLY A 7 2.67 -12.36 9.48
C GLY A 7 1.24 -12.05 9.89
N ALA A 8 0.42 -13.09 10.07
CA ALA A 8 -1.02 -12.98 10.37
C ALA A 8 -1.37 -12.09 11.58
N SER A 9 -0.49 -11.98 12.58
CA SER A 9 -0.71 -11.16 13.78
C SER A 9 -0.42 -9.67 13.61
N GLY A 10 0.14 -9.27 12.46
CA GLY A 10 0.44 -7.86 12.14
C GLY A 10 -0.81 -7.09 11.68
N ALA A 11 -0.73 -5.76 11.62
CA ALA A 11 -1.85 -4.92 11.19
C ALA A 11 -2.34 -5.29 9.79
N VAL A 12 -1.43 -5.50 8.83
CA VAL A 12 -1.77 -5.93 7.48
C VAL A 12 -2.27 -7.38 7.44
N GLY A 13 -1.67 -8.28 8.26
CA GLY A 13 -2.14 -9.66 8.39
C GLY A 13 -3.58 -9.77 8.86
N GLN A 14 -3.97 -8.96 9.83
CA GLN A 14 -5.36 -8.87 10.29
C GLN A 14 -6.29 -8.24 9.25
N GLU A 15 -5.80 -7.29 8.47
CA GLU A 15 -6.57 -6.71 7.37
C GLU A 15 -6.77 -7.71 6.21
N PHE A 16 -5.79 -8.60 5.93
CA PHE A 16 -6.00 -9.71 4.98
C PHE A 16 -7.18 -10.57 5.37
N LEU A 17 -7.27 -11.01 6.63
CA LEU A 17 -8.40 -11.80 7.12
C LEU A 17 -9.74 -11.08 6.90
N ARG A 18 -9.76 -9.78 7.18
CA ARG A 18 -10.97 -8.96 7.03
C ARG A 18 -11.37 -8.83 5.56
N ILE A 19 -10.43 -8.43 4.69
CA ILE A 19 -10.69 -8.21 3.26
C ILE A 19 -11.06 -9.51 2.55
N LEU A 20 -10.36 -10.61 2.82
CA LEU A 20 -10.68 -11.92 2.25
C LEU A 20 -12.10 -12.39 2.62
N ALA A 21 -12.56 -12.05 3.84
CA ALA A 21 -13.93 -12.35 4.26
C ALA A 21 -14.96 -11.42 3.60
N GLU A 22 -14.70 -10.11 3.55
CA GLU A 22 -15.58 -9.09 2.96
C GLU A 22 -15.79 -9.31 1.46
N ARG A 23 -14.73 -9.75 0.74
CA ARG A 23 -14.74 -9.98 -0.71
C ARG A 23 -15.15 -11.40 -1.09
N ASP A 24 -15.48 -12.21 -0.10
CA ASP A 24 -15.84 -13.63 -0.29
C ASP A 24 -14.84 -14.40 -1.16
N PHE A 25 -13.55 -14.12 -0.94
CA PHE A 25 -12.47 -14.78 -1.66
C PHE A 25 -12.58 -16.32 -1.53
N PRO A 26 -12.41 -17.11 -2.60
CA PRO A 26 -12.68 -18.55 -2.61
C PRO A 26 -11.60 -19.33 -1.84
N ILE A 27 -11.79 -19.50 -0.55
CA ILE A 27 -10.87 -20.20 0.36
C ILE A 27 -11.47 -21.52 0.81
N ASP A 28 -10.82 -22.64 0.45
CA ASP A 28 -11.14 -23.98 0.95
C ASP A 28 -10.39 -24.25 2.24
N ASN A 29 -9.12 -23.85 2.31
CA ASN A 29 -8.29 -24.00 3.50
C ASN A 29 -7.46 -22.74 3.76
N LEU A 30 -7.36 -22.33 5.02
CA LEU A 30 -6.59 -21.16 5.46
C LEU A 30 -5.54 -21.61 6.49
N VAL A 31 -4.30 -21.19 6.27
CA VAL A 31 -3.20 -21.42 7.21
C VAL A 31 -2.57 -20.09 7.60
N LEU A 32 -2.41 -19.88 8.90
CA LEU A 32 -1.83 -18.66 9.45
C LEU A 32 -0.42 -18.96 9.98
N PHE A 33 0.55 -18.11 9.57
CA PHE A 33 1.95 -18.22 10.03
C PHE A 33 2.40 -16.95 10.74
N GLY A 34 3.28 -17.13 11.71
CA GLY A 34 3.89 -16.02 12.46
C GLY A 34 5.21 -16.41 13.10
N SER A 35 5.82 -15.44 13.80
CA SER A 35 7.02 -15.65 14.60
C SER A 35 6.68 -16.40 15.92
N GLU A 36 7.70 -16.82 16.67
CA GLU A 36 7.56 -17.43 18.00
C GLU A 36 6.63 -16.63 18.94
N ARG A 37 6.68 -15.29 18.89
CA ARG A 37 5.80 -14.42 19.69
C ARG A 37 4.33 -14.52 19.33
N SER A 38 4.03 -15.01 18.13
CA SER A 38 2.68 -15.08 17.57
C SER A 38 2.14 -16.49 17.46
N ALA A 39 3.00 -17.50 17.44
CA ALA A 39 2.63 -18.91 17.40
C ALA A 39 1.69 -19.26 18.54
N GLY A 40 0.67 -20.04 18.28
CA GLY A 40 -0.39 -20.43 19.24
C GLY A 40 -1.51 -19.40 19.43
N LYS A 41 -1.36 -18.16 18.93
CA LYS A 41 -2.48 -17.20 18.92
C LYS A 41 -3.56 -17.65 17.96
N LYS A 42 -4.81 -17.38 18.32
CA LYS A 42 -5.96 -17.74 17.50
C LYS A 42 -6.66 -16.52 16.95
N TYR A 43 -7.10 -16.63 15.71
CA TYR A 43 -7.88 -15.60 15.03
C TYR A 43 -9.12 -16.22 14.37
N THR A 44 -10.22 -15.48 14.38
CA THR A 44 -11.48 -15.92 13.77
C THR A 44 -11.54 -15.46 12.33
N PHE A 45 -11.83 -16.39 11.41
CA PHE A 45 -12.14 -16.10 10.01
C PHE A 45 -13.43 -16.82 9.62
N LYS A 46 -14.43 -16.08 9.11
CA LYS A 46 -15.76 -16.60 8.74
C LYS A 46 -16.37 -17.53 9.82
N GLY A 47 -16.24 -17.15 11.08
CA GLY A 47 -16.80 -17.88 12.23
C GLY A 47 -16.02 -19.10 12.71
N LYS A 48 -14.89 -19.44 12.08
CA LYS A 48 -14.00 -20.54 12.48
C LYS A 48 -12.70 -19.99 13.07
N GLU A 49 -12.20 -20.61 14.13
CA GLU A 49 -10.89 -20.28 14.72
C GLU A 49 -9.74 -20.95 13.94
N TYR A 50 -8.68 -20.17 13.72
CA TYR A 50 -7.43 -20.61 13.10
C TYR A 50 -6.27 -20.25 14.03
N GLU A 51 -5.43 -21.23 14.33
CA GLU A 51 -4.24 -21.04 15.14
C GLU A 51 -3.05 -20.63 14.26
N VAL A 52 -2.28 -19.68 14.74
CA VAL A 52 -1.04 -19.24 14.08
C VAL A 52 0.05 -20.27 14.29
N LYS A 53 0.53 -20.89 13.22
CA LYS A 53 1.68 -21.79 13.22
C LYS A 53 2.98 -20.98 13.26
N LEU A 54 4.02 -21.57 13.84
CA LEU A 54 5.37 -21.03 13.71
C LEU A 54 5.85 -21.15 12.26
N LEU A 55 6.33 -20.06 11.67
CA LEU A 55 6.95 -20.09 10.34
C LEU A 55 8.30 -20.79 10.42
N GLN A 56 8.48 -21.87 9.67
CA GLN A 56 9.68 -22.70 9.67
C GLN A 56 9.99 -23.20 8.25
N HIS A 57 11.24 -23.63 8.03
CA HIS A 57 11.65 -24.34 6.82
C HIS A 57 11.19 -25.79 6.86
N ASN A 58 9.96 -26.03 6.43
CA ASN A 58 9.33 -27.34 6.39
C ASN A 58 8.39 -27.46 5.16
N ASP A 59 7.55 -28.47 5.13
CA ASP A 59 6.64 -28.74 4.00
C ASP A 59 5.22 -28.18 4.20
N ASP A 60 5.02 -27.25 5.12
CA ASP A 60 3.69 -26.65 5.41
C ASP A 60 3.08 -25.89 4.22
N PHE A 61 3.90 -25.54 3.20
CA PHE A 61 3.43 -24.87 1.98
C PHE A 61 3.14 -25.80 0.81
N LYS A 62 3.20 -27.14 1.02
CA LYS A 62 3.05 -28.14 -0.05
C LYS A 62 1.74 -28.04 -0.82
N ASP A 63 0.65 -27.74 -0.13
CA ASP A 63 -0.69 -27.69 -0.73
C ASP A 63 -1.24 -26.26 -0.78
N ILE A 64 -0.39 -25.25 -0.65
CA ILE A 64 -0.78 -23.81 -0.70
C ILE A 64 -0.76 -23.32 -2.15
N ASP A 65 -1.85 -22.70 -2.57
CA ASP A 65 -1.97 -22.09 -3.91
C ASP A 65 -1.44 -20.63 -3.90
N VAL A 66 -1.78 -19.86 -2.87
CA VAL A 66 -1.34 -18.47 -2.71
C VAL A 66 -0.94 -18.16 -1.26
N ALA A 67 0.19 -17.47 -1.09
CA ALA A 67 0.68 -17.01 0.20
C ALA A 67 0.82 -15.48 0.23
N PHE A 68 0.01 -14.82 1.05
CA PHE A 68 0.15 -13.40 1.34
C PHE A 68 1.19 -13.18 2.43
N THR A 69 2.27 -12.46 2.13
CA THR A 69 3.35 -12.25 3.10
C THR A 69 3.45 -10.80 3.54
N SER A 70 3.44 -10.57 4.85
CA SER A 70 3.60 -9.27 5.50
C SER A 70 4.33 -9.41 6.84
N ALA A 71 5.56 -9.94 6.78
CA ALA A 71 6.39 -10.23 7.96
C ALA A 71 7.74 -9.48 7.94
N GLY A 72 7.89 -8.51 7.02
CA GLY A 72 9.11 -7.74 6.84
C GLY A 72 10.10 -8.35 5.85
N GLY A 73 10.97 -7.52 5.26
CA GLY A 73 11.84 -7.90 4.15
C GLY A 73 12.86 -8.99 4.49
N GLY A 74 13.34 -9.06 5.72
CA GLY A 74 14.23 -10.13 6.17
C GLY A 74 13.54 -11.49 6.08
N THR A 75 12.38 -11.61 6.70
CA THR A 75 11.56 -12.84 6.67
C THR A 75 11.14 -13.21 5.25
N SER A 76 10.74 -12.24 4.43
CA SER A 76 10.39 -12.50 3.04
C SER A 76 11.56 -13.11 2.26
N LYS A 77 12.78 -12.57 2.40
CA LYS A 77 13.98 -13.11 1.74
C LYS A 77 14.33 -14.51 2.25
N GLU A 78 14.27 -14.72 3.56
CA GLU A 78 14.61 -15.99 4.19
C GLU A 78 13.68 -17.12 3.76
N PHE A 79 12.36 -16.86 3.72
CA PHE A 79 11.36 -17.91 3.49
C PHE A 79 10.81 -17.98 2.06
N ALA A 80 11.20 -17.08 1.14
CA ALA A 80 10.68 -17.06 -0.23
C ALA A 80 10.78 -18.41 -0.93
N GLU A 81 11.95 -19.06 -0.90
CA GLU A 81 12.15 -20.36 -1.51
C GLU A 81 11.33 -21.46 -0.84
N THR A 82 11.16 -21.41 0.49
CA THR A 82 10.31 -22.35 1.23
C THR A 82 8.85 -22.22 0.82
N ILE A 83 8.37 -20.97 0.69
CA ILE A 83 6.98 -20.67 0.31
C ILE A 83 6.70 -21.12 -1.12
N THR A 84 7.60 -20.83 -2.07
CA THR A 84 7.38 -21.10 -3.50
C THR A 84 7.79 -22.50 -3.93
N LYS A 85 8.46 -23.28 -3.07
CA LYS A 85 9.03 -24.61 -3.35
C LYS A 85 8.06 -25.57 -4.05
N TYR A 86 6.80 -25.53 -3.69
CA TYR A 86 5.78 -26.44 -4.20
C TYR A 86 4.80 -25.79 -5.18
N GLY A 87 5.13 -24.59 -5.68
CA GLY A 87 4.34 -23.88 -6.69
C GLY A 87 3.36 -22.85 -6.13
N ALA A 88 3.35 -22.62 -4.83
CA ALA A 88 2.56 -21.53 -4.26
C ALA A 88 3.00 -20.16 -4.83
N VAL A 89 2.05 -19.31 -5.19
CA VAL A 89 2.32 -17.92 -5.57
C VAL A 89 2.48 -17.09 -4.29
N MET A 90 3.67 -16.51 -4.10
CA MET A 90 3.96 -15.61 -3.01
C MET A 90 3.65 -14.16 -3.42
N ILE A 91 2.68 -13.50 -2.77
CA ILE A 91 2.40 -12.08 -2.93
C ILE A 91 3.01 -11.34 -1.74
N ASP A 92 4.14 -10.67 -1.96
CA ASP A 92 4.95 -10.10 -0.89
C ASP A 92 4.72 -8.61 -0.68
N ASN A 93 4.25 -8.24 0.50
CA ASN A 93 3.99 -6.86 0.88
C ASN A 93 5.24 -6.11 1.40
N SER A 94 6.38 -6.79 1.52
CA SER A 94 7.63 -6.16 1.93
C SER A 94 8.34 -5.47 0.76
N SER A 95 9.42 -4.73 1.07
CA SER A 95 10.27 -4.12 0.04
C SER A 95 11.33 -5.07 -0.53
N ALA A 96 11.34 -6.35 -0.11
CA ALA A 96 12.45 -7.27 -0.37
C ALA A 96 12.72 -7.51 -1.86
N PHE A 97 11.66 -7.60 -2.67
CA PHE A 97 11.73 -8.02 -4.07
C PHE A 97 11.25 -6.97 -5.07
N ARG A 98 10.76 -5.82 -4.61
CA ARG A 98 10.11 -4.81 -5.47
C ARG A 98 10.95 -4.35 -6.66
N MET A 99 12.26 -4.23 -6.47
CA MET A 99 13.18 -3.78 -7.51
C MET A 99 14.00 -4.91 -8.15
N CYS A 100 13.65 -6.19 -7.91
CA CYS A 100 14.24 -7.32 -8.62
C CYS A 100 13.64 -7.40 -10.03
N ASP A 101 14.47 -7.56 -11.06
CA ASP A 101 14.03 -7.58 -12.46
C ASP A 101 13.17 -8.84 -12.77
N ASP A 102 13.43 -9.92 -12.06
CA ASP A 102 12.75 -11.21 -12.16
C ASP A 102 11.51 -11.35 -11.25
N VAL A 103 11.06 -10.24 -10.63
CA VAL A 103 9.86 -10.19 -9.80
C VAL A 103 8.97 -9.03 -10.25
N PRO A 104 7.73 -9.29 -10.71
CA PRO A 104 6.80 -8.23 -11.08
C PRO A 104 6.36 -7.42 -9.86
N LEU A 105 6.18 -6.11 -10.06
CA LEU A 105 5.69 -5.16 -9.08
C LEU A 105 4.32 -4.67 -9.54
N VAL A 106 3.24 -5.08 -8.85
CA VAL A 106 1.90 -5.04 -9.43
C VAL A 106 0.91 -4.18 -8.66
N VAL A 107 0.23 -3.29 -9.40
CA VAL A 107 -1.00 -2.61 -9.00
C VAL A 107 -2.06 -2.98 -10.05
N PRO A 108 -3.09 -3.76 -9.72
CA PRO A 108 -4.02 -4.32 -10.72
C PRO A 108 -4.67 -3.28 -11.63
N GLU A 109 -4.96 -2.09 -11.15
CA GLU A 109 -5.52 -0.99 -11.96
C GLU A 109 -4.53 -0.43 -12.99
N CYS A 110 -3.22 -0.71 -12.82
CA CYS A 110 -2.16 -0.15 -13.67
C CYS A 110 -1.56 -1.20 -14.62
N ASN A 111 -1.18 -2.37 -14.10
CA ASN A 111 -0.35 -3.35 -14.78
C ASN A 111 -0.64 -4.80 -14.34
N ALA A 112 -1.92 -5.18 -14.21
CA ALA A 112 -2.32 -6.50 -13.72
C ALA A 112 -1.64 -7.67 -14.46
N GLU A 113 -1.44 -7.53 -15.79
CA GLU A 113 -0.87 -8.57 -16.65
C GLU A 113 0.58 -8.92 -16.29
N ASP A 114 1.33 -8.00 -15.68
CA ASP A 114 2.69 -8.27 -15.21
C ASP A 114 2.74 -9.43 -14.19
N ALA A 115 1.65 -9.64 -13.44
CA ALA A 115 1.52 -10.72 -12.48
C ALA A 115 1.67 -12.12 -13.11
N LEU A 116 1.45 -12.26 -14.41
CA LEU A 116 1.57 -13.53 -15.14
C LEU A 116 3.03 -13.90 -15.41
N ASN A 117 3.94 -12.92 -15.44
CA ASN A 117 5.37 -13.16 -15.64
C ASN A 117 6.13 -13.11 -14.30
N ARG A 118 6.11 -14.22 -13.56
CA ARG A 118 6.74 -14.36 -12.24
C ARG A 118 7.64 -15.59 -12.16
N PRO A 119 8.80 -15.60 -12.80
CA PRO A 119 9.67 -16.80 -12.90
C PRO A 119 10.09 -17.35 -11.53
N ARG A 120 10.07 -16.54 -10.47
CA ARG A 120 10.36 -16.98 -9.10
C ARG A 120 9.13 -17.40 -8.29
N GLY A 121 7.93 -17.40 -8.88
CA GLY A 121 6.69 -17.61 -8.13
C GLY A 121 6.35 -16.48 -7.16
N ILE A 122 7.04 -15.33 -7.25
CA ILE A 122 6.89 -14.18 -6.36
C ILE A 122 6.30 -13.00 -7.13
N ILE A 123 5.35 -12.31 -6.53
CA ILE A 123 4.81 -11.02 -6.97
C ILE A 123 5.04 -10.02 -5.84
N ALA A 124 5.67 -8.89 -6.14
CA ALA A 124 5.86 -7.84 -5.16
C ALA A 124 4.64 -6.89 -5.12
N ASN A 125 4.15 -6.63 -3.92
CA ASN A 125 3.14 -5.62 -3.64
C ASN A 125 3.86 -4.30 -3.35
N PRO A 126 3.54 -3.20 -4.06
CA PRO A 126 4.30 -1.95 -3.96
C PRO A 126 4.18 -1.24 -2.61
N ASN A 127 4.91 -0.14 -2.48
CA ASN A 127 4.80 0.79 -1.37
C ASN A 127 3.41 1.43 -1.32
N CYS A 128 2.89 1.66 -0.11
CA CYS A 128 1.51 2.12 0.10
C CYS A 128 1.21 3.49 -0.54
N THR A 129 2.12 4.45 -0.44
CA THR A 129 2.00 5.75 -1.10
C THR A 129 2.11 5.59 -2.62
N THR A 130 3.06 4.80 -3.10
CA THR A 130 3.17 4.52 -4.55
C THR A 130 1.90 3.92 -5.12
N ILE A 131 1.30 2.92 -4.47
CA ILE A 131 0.03 2.30 -4.94
C ILE A 131 -1.05 3.37 -5.11
N MET A 132 -1.29 4.17 -4.08
CA MET A 132 -2.37 5.16 -4.11
C MET A 132 -2.14 6.21 -5.19
N MET A 133 -0.90 6.68 -5.36
CA MET A 133 -0.56 7.64 -6.39
C MET A 133 -0.77 7.07 -7.80
N VAL A 134 -0.23 5.89 -8.10
CA VAL A 134 -0.29 5.35 -9.48
C VAL A 134 -1.69 4.95 -9.91
N VAL A 135 -2.57 4.54 -8.98
CA VAL A 135 -3.99 4.30 -9.27
C VAL A 135 -4.66 5.56 -9.83
N VAL A 136 -4.34 6.73 -9.27
CA VAL A 136 -4.87 8.02 -9.75
C VAL A 136 -4.14 8.51 -11.00
N LEU A 137 -2.84 8.26 -11.12
CA LEU A 137 -2.07 8.67 -12.30
C LEU A 137 -2.44 7.89 -13.57
N LYS A 138 -2.82 6.61 -13.44
CA LYS A 138 -3.12 5.75 -14.58
C LYS A 138 -4.17 6.31 -15.53
N PRO A 139 -5.35 6.76 -15.09
CA PRO A 139 -6.32 7.37 -15.99
C PRO A 139 -5.85 8.70 -16.60
N LEU A 140 -5.00 9.46 -15.92
CA LEU A 140 -4.43 10.70 -16.43
C LEU A 140 -3.34 10.45 -17.48
N GLU A 141 -2.50 9.43 -17.28
CA GLU A 141 -1.50 8.97 -18.26
C GLU A 141 -2.15 8.54 -19.58
N GLN A 142 -3.34 7.93 -19.52
CA GLN A 142 -4.11 7.57 -20.72
C GLN A 142 -4.60 8.78 -21.52
N LEU A 143 -4.79 9.92 -20.88
CA LEU A 143 -5.17 11.16 -21.55
C LEU A 143 -3.96 11.85 -22.19
N SER A 144 -2.85 11.94 -21.47
CA SER A 144 -1.60 12.55 -21.93
C SER A 144 -0.43 12.02 -21.11
N HIS A 145 0.68 11.68 -21.78
CA HIS A 145 1.88 11.17 -21.11
C HIS A 145 2.37 12.12 -20.02
N ILE A 146 2.60 11.55 -18.81
CA ILE A 146 3.08 12.29 -17.65
C ILE A 146 4.62 12.31 -17.68
N LYS A 147 5.19 13.49 -17.88
CA LYS A 147 6.65 13.72 -17.95
C LYS A 147 7.28 13.86 -16.57
N ARG A 148 6.55 14.46 -15.63
CA ARG A 148 7.08 14.81 -14.31
C ARG A 148 6.00 14.73 -13.23
N ILE A 149 6.43 14.28 -12.07
CA ILE A 149 5.61 14.22 -10.86
C ILE A 149 6.38 14.89 -9.71
N HIS A 150 5.75 15.80 -9.02
CA HIS A 150 6.16 16.27 -7.69
C HIS A 150 5.08 15.87 -6.69
N ILE A 151 5.49 15.32 -5.56
CA ILE A 151 4.56 14.83 -4.56
C ILE A 151 5.04 15.14 -3.15
N ALA A 152 4.11 15.58 -2.30
CA ALA A 152 4.27 15.60 -0.86
C ALA A 152 3.27 14.63 -0.24
N SER A 153 3.75 13.60 0.47
CA SER A 153 2.88 12.66 1.18
C SER A 153 2.73 13.03 2.65
N TYR A 154 1.52 12.86 3.18
CA TYR A 154 1.12 13.07 4.57
C TYR A 154 0.73 11.72 5.15
N GLN A 155 1.70 11.04 5.75
CA GLN A 155 1.54 9.64 6.13
C GLN A 155 1.17 9.47 7.59
N SER A 156 0.11 8.74 7.84
CA SER A 156 -0.39 8.42 9.18
C SER A 156 0.51 7.45 9.95
N ALA A 157 0.37 7.41 11.27
CA ALA A 157 1.12 6.54 12.18
C ALA A 157 1.00 5.04 11.82
N SER A 158 -0.16 4.61 11.31
CA SER A 158 -0.42 3.20 10.94
C SER A 158 0.51 2.66 9.86
N GLY A 159 1.13 3.52 9.04
CA GLY A 159 2.18 3.10 8.09
C GLY A 159 3.45 2.55 8.77
N ALA A 160 3.68 2.90 10.04
CA ALA A 160 4.73 2.34 10.87
C ALA A 160 4.25 1.17 11.77
N GLY A 161 3.01 0.70 11.59
CA GLY A 161 2.42 -0.46 12.25
C GLY A 161 1.67 -0.15 13.53
N ALA A 162 1.09 -1.21 14.14
CA ALA A 162 0.20 -1.09 15.31
C ALA A 162 0.87 -0.44 16.53
N ALA A 163 2.15 -0.71 16.76
CA ALA A 163 2.89 -0.13 17.89
C ALA A 163 3.06 1.40 17.74
N ALA A 164 3.24 1.89 16.52
CA ALA A 164 3.34 3.33 16.24
C ALA A 164 1.98 4.03 16.42
N MET A 165 0.89 3.37 16.05
CA MET A 165 -0.46 3.88 16.35
C MET A 165 -0.72 3.99 17.85
N ALA A 166 -0.33 2.95 18.61
CA ALA A 166 -0.47 2.95 20.07
C ALA A 166 0.37 4.06 20.71
N GLU A 167 1.62 4.26 20.25
CA GLU A 167 2.47 5.35 20.73
C GLU A 167 1.84 6.73 20.47
N LEU A 168 1.31 6.99 19.26
CA LEU A 168 0.64 8.26 18.98
C LEU A 168 -0.56 8.50 19.89
N GLN A 169 -1.39 7.48 20.15
CA GLN A 169 -2.52 7.58 21.07
C GLN A 169 -2.06 7.86 22.50
N GLU A 170 -0.99 7.19 22.93
CA GLU A 170 -0.40 7.39 24.25
C GLU A 170 0.22 8.79 24.41
N GLN A 171 0.90 9.30 23.38
CA GLN A 171 1.42 10.68 23.38
C GLN A 171 0.30 11.71 23.58
N TYR A 172 -0.86 11.53 22.95
CA TYR A 172 -2.01 12.40 23.20
C TYR A 172 -2.54 12.30 24.62
N ARG A 173 -2.61 11.09 25.19
CA ARG A 173 -3.03 10.86 26.57
C ARG A 173 -2.07 11.54 27.56
N GLU A 174 -0.76 11.36 27.35
CA GLU A 174 0.29 11.99 28.17
C GLU A 174 0.20 13.51 28.14
N LEU A 175 0.01 14.11 26.95
CA LEU A 175 -0.14 15.56 26.80
C LEU A 175 -1.38 16.11 27.53
N VAL A 176 -2.53 15.44 27.40
CA VAL A 176 -3.78 15.85 28.09
C VAL A 176 -3.60 15.79 29.60
N ASN A 177 -2.87 14.80 30.10
CA ASN A 177 -2.62 14.64 31.54
C ASN A 177 -1.44 15.46 32.08
N SER A 178 -0.77 16.26 31.22
CA SER A 178 0.46 17.00 31.57
C SER A 178 1.58 16.05 32.04
N GLU A 179 1.63 14.85 31.48
CA GLU A 179 2.68 13.87 31.72
C GLU A 179 3.85 14.04 30.70
N PRO A 180 5.08 13.61 31.02
CA PRO A 180 6.16 13.60 30.05
C PRO A 180 5.86 12.69 28.86
N VAL A 181 6.00 13.22 27.63
CA VAL A 181 5.73 12.48 26.40
C VAL A 181 6.86 11.47 26.12
N LYS A 182 6.52 10.20 25.93
CA LYS A 182 7.44 9.15 25.54
C LYS A 182 7.54 9.05 24.02
N VAL A 183 8.77 8.92 23.53
CA VAL A 183 9.11 8.78 22.12
C VAL A 183 9.97 7.54 21.95
N GLU A 184 9.42 6.49 21.32
CA GLU A 184 10.10 5.18 21.19
C GLU A 184 10.14 4.67 19.73
N ARG A 185 9.09 4.90 18.96
CA ARG A 185 8.93 4.40 17.59
C ARG A 185 9.22 5.45 16.52
N PHE A 186 8.93 6.69 16.83
CA PHE A 186 9.23 7.81 15.96
C PHE A 186 10.55 8.48 16.37
N PRO A 187 11.25 9.18 15.46
CA PRO A 187 12.45 9.90 15.81
C PRO A 187 12.19 11.13 16.72
N HIS A 188 10.94 11.62 16.73
CA HIS A 188 10.48 12.77 17.51
C HIS A 188 9.05 12.55 17.98
N GLN A 189 8.57 13.36 18.94
CA GLN A 189 7.16 13.40 19.29
C GLN A 189 6.34 13.66 18.02
N LEU A 190 5.30 12.84 17.80
CA LEU A 190 4.43 12.98 16.65
C LEU A 190 3.13 13.72 16.98
N ALA A 191 2.59 13.55 18.20
CA ALA A 191 1.39 14.28 18.63
C ALA A 191 1.60 15.80 18.53
N TYR A 192 0.68 16.49 17.83
CA TYR A 192 0.75 17.92 17.48
C TYR A 192 1.96 18.32 16.63
N ASN A 193 2.54 17.39 15.88
CA ASN A 193 3.75 17.64 15.10
C ASN A 193 3.65 17.03 13.69
N VAL A 194 4.57 17.44 12.82
CA VAL A 194 4.88 16.81 11.53
C VAL A 194 6.37 16.51 11.46
N ILE A 195 6.74 15.33 10.98
CA ILE A 195 8.13 14.88 10.90
C ILE A 195 8.48 14.70 9.42
N PRO A 196 9.36 15.52 8.81
CA PRO A 196 9.71 15.44 7.39
C PRO A 196 10.74 14.33 7.13
N GLN A 197 10.45 13.16 7.66
CA GLN A 197 11.29 11.97 7.52
C GLN A 197 10.44 10.72 7.70
N ILE A 198 10.49 9.84 6.70
CA ILE A 198 9.99 8.47 6.79
C ILE A 198 11.09 7.54 6.25
N ASP A 199 11.47 6.54 7.06
CA ASP A 199 12.60 5.66 6.79
C ASP A 199 13.96 6.40 6.91
N SER A 200 15.07 5.74 6.61
CA SER A 200 16.43 6.28 6.70
C SER A 200 16.80 7.09 5.46
N PHE A 201 17.68 8.08 5.64
CA PHE A 201 18.23 8.85 4.55
C PHE A 201 19.18 8.02 3.68
N THR A 202 19.27 8.39 2.40
CA THR A 202 20.23 7.91 1.42
C THR A 202 21.27 8.99 1.12
N ASP A 203 22.34 8.65 0.40
CA ASP A 203 23.46 9.56 0.13
C ASP A 203 23.09 10.78 -0.71
N ASN A 204 21.96 10.74 -1.43
CA ASN A 204 21.47 11.86 -2.24
C ASN A 204 20.55 12.83 -1.47
N GLY A 205 20.39 12.64 -0.15
CA GLY A 205 19.55 13.48 0.72
C GLY A 205 18.07 13.11 0.75
N TYR A 206 17.63 12.18 -0.08
CA TYR A 206 16.27 11.61 -0.02
C TYR A 206 16.21 10.48 1.01
N THR A 207 15.02 10.21 1.53
CA THR A 207 14.79 9.01 2.34
C THR A 207 14.55 7.78 1.45
N LYS A 208 14.71 6.58 2.03
CA LYS A 208 14.35 5.35 1.32
C LYS A 208 12.88 5.31 0.91
N GLU A 209 11.98 5.90 1.72
CA GLU A 209 10.56 6.00 1.39
C GLU A 209 10.35 6.83 0.11
N GLU A 210 11.01 7.97 -0.01
CA GLU A 210 10.95 8.83 -1.20
C GLU A 210 11.55 8.14 -2.43
N MET A 211 12.65 7.40 -2.25
CA MET A 211 13.26 6.62 -3.34
C MET A 211 12.37 5.46 -3.81
N LYS A 212 11.52 4.89 -2.93
CA LYS A 212 10.50 3.91 -3.38
C LYS A 212 9.53 4.55 -4.35
N MET A 213 9.02 5.73 -4.06
CA MET A 213 8.11 6.44 -4.98
C MET A 213 8.76 6.70 -6.34
N PHE A 214 10.01 7.11 -6.37
CA PHE A 214 10.74 7.32 -7.62
C PHE A 214 10.90 6.02 -8.43
N ASN A 215 11.40 4.95 -7.80
CA ASN A 215 11.75 3.72 -8.51
C ASN A 215 10.51 2.88 -8.85
N GLU A 216 9.60 2.71 -7.90
CA GLU A 216 8.44 1.84 -8.04
C GLU A 216 7.43 2.40 -9.05
N THR A 217 7.20 3.73 -9.06
CA THR A 217 6.32 4.38 -10.05
C THR A 217 6.76 4.08 -11.48
N ARG A 218 8.05 4.20 -11.75
CA ARG A 218 8.62 3.93 -13.09
C ARG A 218 8.44 2.48 -13.50
N LYS A 219 8.65 1.54 -12.56
CA LYS A 219 8.48 0.10 -12.81
C LYS A 219 7.01 -0.26 -13.07
N ILE A 220 6.09 0.24 -12.25
CA ILE A 220 4.65 -0.06 -12.37
C ILE A 220 4.04 0.55 -13.64
N MET A 221 4.40 1.79 -13.94
CA MET A 221 3.86 2.52 -15.09
C MET A 221 4.58 2.21 -16.41
N HIS A 222 5.66 1.40 -16.38
CA HIS A 222 6.53 1.14 -17.54
C HIS A 222 6.98 2.43 -18.23
N SER A 223 7.38 3.43 -17.44
CA SER A 223 7.67 4.80 -17.88
C SER A 223 8.99 5.29 -17.31
N ASP A 224 9.63 6.20 -18.02
CA ASP A 224 10.81 6.94 -17.56
C ASP A 224 10.46 8.23 -16.82
N VAL A 225 9.21 8.37 -16.39
CA VAL A 225 8.69 9.54 -15.68
C VAL A 225 9.63 10.03 -14.56
N ARG A 226 9.85 11.33 -14.52
CA ARG A 226 10.66 11.96 -13.47
C ARG A 226 9.79 12.22 -12.25
N CYS A 227 10.08 11.57 -11.14
CA CYS A 227 9.35 11.71 -9.89
C CYS A 227 10.27 12.28 -8.80
N SER A 228 9.77 13.23 -8.03
CA SER A 228 10.44 13.76 -6.84
C SER A 228 9.42 13.81 -5.70
N ALA A 229 9.78 13.25 -4.55
CA ALA A 229 8.88 13.10 -3.41
C ALA A 229 9.45 13.73 -2.15
N MET A 230 8.56 14.25 -1.29
CA MET A 230 8.80 14.58 0.11
C MET A 230 7.83 13.78 0.96
N CYS A 231 8.34 12.90 1.81
CA CYS A 231 7.50 12.05 2.65
C CYS A 231 7.47 12.54 4.11
N VAL A 232 6.30 12.90 4.58
CA VAL A 232 6.09 13.50 5.90
C VAL A 232 5.21 12.61 6.76
N ARG A 233 5.65 12.30 7.99
CA ARG A 233 4.83 11.67 9.02
C ARG A 233 3.96 12.71 9.70
N VAL A 234 2.66 12.47 9.75
CA VAL A 234 1.68 13.38 10.38
C VAL A 234 0.95 12.70 11.53
N SER A 235 0.40 13.48 12.44
CA SER A 235 -0.29 13.03 13.65
C SER A 235 -1.72 12.50 13.38
N SER A 236 -1.89 11.76 12.28
CA SER A 236 -3.09 11.01 11.93
C SER A 236 -2.89 9.53 12.24
N LEU A 237 -3.93 8.84 12.73
CA LEU A 237 -3.82 7.42 13.07
C LEU A 237 -3.81 6.51 11.84
N ARG A 238 -4.73 6.72 10.88
CA ARG A 238 -4.96 5.85 9.72
C ARG A 238 -5.30 6.70 8.50
N SER A 239 -5.10 6.16 7.31
CA SER A 239 -5.16 6.81 6.00
C SER A 239 -4.01 7.79 5.74
N HIS A 240 -3.41 7.64 4.57
CA HIS A 240 -2.44 8.59 4.05
C HIS A 240 -3.12 9.58 3.14
N SER A 241 -2.49 10.73 2.95
CA SER A 241 -2.89 11.71 1.95
C SER A 241 -1.69 12.16 1.16
N GLU A 242 -1.93 12.63 -0.05
CA GLU A 242 -0.86 13.08 -0.94
C GLU A 242 -1.30 14.34 -1.69
N SER A 243 -0.41 15.31 -1.76
CA SER A 243 -0.53 16.45 -2.65
C SER A 243 0.36 16.21 -3.86
N VAL A 244 -0.25 16.15 -5.04
CA VAL A 244 0.42 15.72 -6.26
C VAL A 244 0.36 16.83 -7.31
N TRP A 245 1.49 17.08 -7.95
CA TRP A 245 1.65 17.94 -9.12
C TRP A 245 2.19 17.09 -10.26
N ILE A 246 1.57 17.17 -11.42
CA ILE A 246 2.02 16.49 -12.62
C ILE A 246 2.22 17.49 -13.75
N GLU A 247 3.22 17.24 -14.58
CA GLU A 247 3.42 17.86 -15.89
C GLU A 247 3.17 16.82 -16.96
N THR A 248 2.29 17.11 -17.90
CA THR A 248 1.94 16.23 -19.00
C THR A 248 2.51 16.71 -20.33
N GLU A 249 2.53 15.87 -21.36
CA GLU A 249 3.04 16.21 -22.67
C GLU A 249 2.16 17.25 -23.36
N ARG A 250 0.84 17.14 -23.21
CA ARG A 250 -0.16 18.12 -23.67
C ARG A 250 -1.11 18.49 -22.53
N PRO A 251 -1.68 19.69 -22.52
CA PRO A 251 -2.61 20.09 -21.47
C PRO A 251 -3.80 19.14 -21.36
N ILE A 252 -4.20 18.84 -20.14
CA ILE A 252 -5.46 18.15 -19.79
C ILE A 252 -6.34 19.18 -19.09
N SER A 253 -7.60 19.33 -19.49
CA SER A 253 -8.54 20.20 -18.78
C SER A 253 -8.93 19.59 -17.41
N VAL A 254 -9.38 20.43 -16.48
CA VAL A 254 -9.85 19.94 -15.17
C VAL A 254 -11.03 18.99 -15.33
N GLU A 255 -11.94 19.29 -16.23
CA GLU A 255 -13.13 18.47 -16.53
C GLU A 255 -12.74 17.11 -17.10
N GLU A 256 -11.77 17.05 -18.03
CA GLU A 256 -11.25 15.78 -18.56
C GLU A 256 -10.62 14.94 -17.46
N ALA A 257 -9.78 15.56 -16.61
CA ALA A 257 -9.13 14.90 -15.49
C ALA A 257 -10.14 14.35 -14.48
N GLN A 258 -11.13 15.18 -14.06
CA GLN A 258 -12.19 14.76 -13.14
C GLN A 258 -13.01 13.61 -13.71
N LYS A 259 -13.38 13.68 -15.00
CA LYS A 259 -14.13 12.63 -15.67
C LYS A 259 -13.34 11.32 -15.75
N ALA A 260 -12.06 11.39 -16.08
CA ALA A 260 -11.19 10.22 -16.14
C ALA A 260 -11.02 9.56 -14.78
N ILE A 261 -10.76 10.35 -13.73
CA ILE A 261 -10.65 9.87 -12.35
C ILE A 261 -11.96 9.24 -11.87
N ALA A 262 -13.10 9.89 -12.11
CA ALA A 262 -14.41 9.38 -11.69
C ALA A 262 -14.82 8.06 -12.38
N ALA A 263 -14.29 7.79 -13.57
CA ALA A 263 -14.55 6.56 -14.32
C ALA A 263 -13.52 5.43 -14.03
N ALA A 264 -12.42 5.75 -13.36
CA ALA A 264 -11.33 4.81 -13.13
C ALA A 264 -11.64 3.83 -11.98
N PRO A 265 -11.33 2.53 -12.13
CA PRO A 265 -11.44 1.58 -11.04
C PRO A 265 -10.50 1.96 -9.90
N GLY A 266 -10.94 1.74 -8.66
CA GLY A 266 -10.16 2.07 -7.45
C GLY A 266 -10.07 3.55 -7.11
N CYS A 267 -10.74 4.44 -7.88
CA CYS A 267 -10.84 5.87 -7.62
C CYS A 267 -12.27 6.31 -7.28
N THR A 268 -12.39 7.22 -6.35
CA THR A 268 -13.64 7.96 -6.07
C THR A 268 -13.36 9.45 -6.13
N LEU A 269 -14.00 10.17 -7.05
CA LEU A 269 -13.92 11.62 -7.13
C LEU A 269 -14.78 12.26 -6.02
N LYS A 270 -14.16 13.09 -5.18
CA LYS A 270 -14.81 13.86 -4.12
C LYS A 270 -14.29 15.30 -4.18
N ASP A 271 -14.83 16.11 -5.09
CA ASP A 271 -14.27 17.41 -5.47
C ASP A 271 -15.33 18.48 -5.66
N ASP A 272 -15.82 19.03 -4.52
CA ASP A 272 -16.68 20.20 -4.49
C ASP A 272 -16.16 21.19 -3.43
N PRO A 273 -15.09 21.94 -3.74
CA PRO A 273 -14.45 22.84 -2.79
C PRO A 273 -15.36 24.00 -2.32
N GLN A 274 -16.34 24.38 -3.12
CA GLN A 274 -17.27 25.46 -2.77
C GLN A 274 -18.17 25.08 -1.59
N ASN A 275 -18.52 23.78 -1.51
CA ASN A 275 -19.27 23.21 -0.41
C ASN A 275 -18.36 22.49 0.63
N LEU A 276 -17.05 22.76 0.62
CA LEU A 276 -16.05 22.18 1.52
C LEU A 276 -15.97 20.64 1.44
N VAL A 277 -16.27 20.07 0.26
CA VAL A 277 -16.23 18.63 0.01
C VAL A 277 -14.93 18.26 -0.69
N TYR A 278 -14.07 17.56 0.03
CA TYR A 278 -12.79 17.01 -0.45
C TYR A 278 -12.37 15.85 0.45
N PRO A 279 -11.48 14.92 -0.02
CA PRO A 279 -11.15 13.74 0.77
C PRO A 279 -10.25 14.07 1.95
N MET A 280 -10.55 13.43 3.09
CA MET A 280 -9.79 13.57 4.34
C MET A 280 -9.54 12.20 4.99
N PRO A 281 -8.42 12.00 5.74
CA PRO A 281 -8.08 10.73 6.35
C PRO A 281 -9.17 10.09 7.22
N LEU A 282 -9.90 10.89 8.01
CA LEU A 282 -10.99 10.39 8.87
C LEU A 282 -12.12 9.73 8.08
N GLU A 283 -12.35 10.19 6.85
CA GLU A 283 -13.44 9.70 6.01
C GLU A 283 -13.02 8.52 5.13
N THR A 284 -11.72 8.42 4.79
CA THR A 284 -11.20 7.41 3.89
C THR A 284 -10.67 6.18 4.62
N ALA A 285 -10.48 6.26 5.94
CA ALA A 285 -10.09 5.13 6.76
C ALA A 285 -11.14 4.00 6.68
N GLY A 286 -10.68 2.77 6.41
CA GLY A 286 -11.52 1.59 6.27
C GLY A 286 -12.20 1.46 4.91
N LYS A 287 -11.92 2.33 3.93
CA LYS A 287 -12.49 2.26 2.57
C LYS A 287 -11.48 1.72 1.56
N ASP A 288 -11.99 1.13 0.49
CA ASP A 288 -11.20 0.45 -0.53
C ASP A 288 -10.61 1.42 -1.57
N ASP A 289 -11.37 2.42 -1.99
CA ASP A 289 -10.97 3.35 -3.04
C ASP A 289 -9.95 4.39 -2.55
N VAL A 290 -9.18 4.92 -3.49
CA VAL A 290 -8.43 6.15 -3.36
C VAL A 290 -9.36 7.32 -3.71
N PHE A 291 -9.59 8.20 -2.76
CA PHE A 291 -10.45 9.37 -2.94
C PHE A 291 -9.63 10.54 -3.46
N VAL A 292 -10.11 11.20 -4.50
CA VAL A 292 -9.42 12.31 -5.17
C VAL A 292 -10.27 13.57 -5.14
N GLY A 293 -9.64 14.71 -4.89
CA GLY A 293 -10.28 16.00 -4.95
C GLY A 293 -9.28 17.13 -5.12
N ARG A 294 -9.75 18.38 -5.07
CA ARG A 294 -8.92 19.56 -5.27
C ARG A 294 -8.18 19.55 -6.62
N VAL A 295 -8.81 18.93 -7.65
CA VAL A 295 -8.28 18.88 -9.02
C VAL A 295 -8.35 20.28 -9.64
N ARG A 296 -7.21 20.79 -10.07
CA ARG A 296 -7.10 22.14 -10.63
C ARG A 296 -5.90 22.27 -11.54
N LYS A 297 -5.93 23.30 -12.39
CA LYS A 297 -4.74 23.70 -13.19
C LYS A 297 -3.60 24.10 -12.27
N ASP A 298 -2.39 23.74 -12.65
CA ASP A 298 -1.20 24.33 -12.06
C ASP A 298 -1.06 25.80 -12.54
N LEU A 299 -0.66 26.68 -11.61
CA LEU A 299 -0.40 28.08 -11.95
C LEU A 299 1.02 28.31 -12.48
N ALA A 300 1.90 27.35 -12.33
CA ALA A 300 3.29 27.44 -12.71
C ALA A 300 3.60 26.77 -14.06
N ASP A 301 2.69 25.91 -14.56
CA ASP A 301 2.88 25.16 -15.81
C ASP A 301 1.56 24.99 -16.56
N ASP A 302 1.53 25.40 -17.83
CA ASP A 302 0.33 25.33 -18.68
C ASP A 302 -0.11 23.89 -18.98
N CYS A 303 0.81 22.91 -18.94
CA CYS A 303 0.55 21.48 -19.04
C CYS A 303 0.41 20.81 -17.67
N GLY A 304 0.40 21.60 -16.59
CA GLY A 304 0.37 21.14 -15.22
C GLY A 304 -1.04 20.91 -14.69
N LEU A 305 -1.18 19.86 -13.88
CA LEU A 305 -2.34 19.62 -13.01
C LEU A 305 -1.87 19.40 -11.59
N THR A 306 -2.67 19.84 -10.63
CA THR A 306 -2.46 19.54 -9.22
C THR A 306 -3.74 19.00 -8.60
N PHE A 307 -3.60 18.04 -7.70
CA PHE A 307 -4.73 17.42 -7.02
C PHE A 307 -4.31 16.89 -5.65
N TRP A 308 -5.30 16.56 -4.87
CA TRP A 308 -5.18 15.93 -3.56
C TRP A 308 -5.81 14.56 -3.59
N LEU A 309 -5.16 13.58 -2.97
CA LEU A 309 -5.75 12.27 -2.75
C LEU A 309 -5.65 11.85 -1.29
N SER A 310 -6.55 10.97 -0.87
CA SER A 310 -6.52 10.32 0.44
C SER A 310 -7.06 8.90 0.32
N GLY A 311 -6.41 7.95 0.98
CA GLY A 311 -6.78 6.54 0.93
C GLY A 311 -6.26 5.74 2.12
N ASP A 312 -6.85 4.58 2.35
CA ASP A 312 -6.43 3.69 3.43
C ASP A 312 -5.23 2.85 3.02
N GLN A 313 -4.06 3.22 3.55
CA GLN A 313 -2.80 2.57 3.20
C GLN A 313 -2.67 1.13 3.72
N ILE A 314 -3.51 0.68 4.67
CA ILE A 314 -3.54 -0.72 5.10
C ILE A 314 -4.43 -1.54 4.16
N ARG A 315 -5.49 -0.92 3.59
CA ARG A 315 -6.37 -1.54 2.60
C ARG A 315 -5.77 -1.42 1.19
N LYS A 316 -6.13 -0.41 0.42
CA LYS A 316 -5.63 -0.26 -0.97
C LYS A 316 -4.11 -0.16 -1.02
N GLY A 317 -3.49 0.53 -0.10
CA GLY A 317 -2.03 0.65 -0.04
C GLY A 317 -1.27 -0.62 0.35
N ALA A 318 -1.96 -1.71 0.76
CA ALA A 318 -1.33 -2.94 1.22
C ALA A 318 -2.18 -4.18 0.97
N ALA A 319 -3.01 -4.58 1.95
CA ALA A 319 -3.71 -5.86 1.94
C ALA A 319 -4.69 -6.00 0.78
N LEU A 320 -5.47 -4.96 0.48
CA LEU A 320 -6.44 -5.01 -0.62
C LEU A 320 -5.74 -5.15 -1.97
N ASN A 321 -4.67 -4.40 -2.22
CA ASN A 321 -3.93 -4.51 -3.48
C ASN A 321 -3.39 -5.93 -3.70
N ALA A 322 -2.85 -6.55 -2.64
CA ALA A 322 -2.37 -7.94 -2.73
C ALA A 322 -3.52 -8.94 -2.97
N VAL A 323 -4.68 -8.76 -2.33
CA VAL A 323 -5.87 -9.59 -2.58
C VAL A 323 -6.37 -9.40 -4.00
N GLN A 324 -6.42 -8.17 -4.52
CA GLN A 324 -6.80 -7.89 -5.91
C GLN A 324 -5.84 -8.52 -6.94
N ILE A 325 -4.55 -8.62 -6.62
CA ILE A 325 -3.59 -9.38 -7.45
C ILE A 325 -4.00 -10.85 -7.51
N ALA A 326 -4.33 -11.47 -6.38
CA ALA A 326 -4.78 -12.86 -6.34
C ALA A 326 -6.13 -13.06 -7.04
N GLU A 327 -7.07 -12.12 -6.89
CA GLU A 327 -8.36 -12.12 -7.61
C GLU A 327 -8.16 -12.05 -9.12
N TYR A 328 -7.22 -11.22 -9.59
CA TYR A 328 -6.87 -11.15 -11.01
C TYR A 328 -6.36 -12.50 -11.52
N LEU A 329 -5.39 -13.11 -10.82
CA LEU A 329 -4.83 -14.42 -11.20
C LEU A 329 -5.91 -15.52 -11.21
N TYR A 330 -6.80 -15.51 -10.23
CA TYR A 330 -7.95 -16.44 -10.19
C TYR A 330 -8.91 -16.22 -11.36
N LYS A 331 -9.24 -14.98 -11.65
CA LYS A 331 -10.15 -14.60 -12.75
C LYS A 331 -9.63 -15.04 -14.13
N VAL A 332 -8.31 -14.98 -14.34
CA VAL A 332 -7.69 -15.39 -15.63
C VAL A 332 -7.36 -16.89 -15.67
N GLY A 333 -7.66 -17.65 -14.59
CA GLY A 333 -7.45 -19.09 -14.51
C GLY A 333 -6.01 -19.53 -14.21
N ASP A 334 -5.18 -18.63 -13.73
CA ASP A 334 -3.78 -18.88 -13.38
C ASP A 334 -3.62 -19.38 -11.93
N LEU A 335 -4.53 -19.04 -11.03
CA LEU A 335 -4.77 -19.70 -9.74
C LEU A 335 -6.00 -20.61 -9.85
N LYS A 336 -5.95 -21.80 -9.26
CA LYS A 336 -7.01 -22.82 -9.36
C LYS A 336 -7.76 -22.98 -8.04
#